data_561f86af0ac40bea47c34eca5c92f13b
#
_entry.id   561f86af0ac40bea47c34eca5c92f13b
#
_cell.length_a   1.000
_cell.length_b   1.000
_cell.length_c   1.000
_cell.angle_alpha   90.00
_cell.angle_beta   90.00
_cell.angle_gamma   90.00
#
_symmetry.space_group_name_H-M   'P 1'
#
loop_
_entity.id
_entity.type
_entity.pdbx_description
1 polymer ?
#
loop_
_entity_poly.entity_id
_entity_poly.type
_entity_poly.pdbx_seq_one_letter_code
_entity_poly.pdbx_strand_id
1 'polypeptide(L)'
;MATITFKNGEEYMLKLTRLEKEAVEKVCGPAIHDGAKVVADAIRAELQNVPTDEGWGTQEHPVVGPKKTQKAALLGTLGITSMQKDNDGMYNVKIGFDGYNNIRSKRWPQGQPNQMVARAIESGTSWMSKNRFVGKAVSQVKKQALAAMQKRAESEINKIMK
;
A
#
# COMPACT_ATOMS: atom_id res chain seq x y z
N MET A 1 22.59 17.92 -50.00
CA MET A 1 21.85 16.99 -49.16
C MET A 1 22.50 16.97 -47.78
N ALA A 2 21.74 17.07 -46.73
CA ALA A 2 22.26 16.94 -45.35
C ALA A 2 22.12 15.48 -44.92
N THR A 3 23.21 14.86 -44.49
CA THR A 3 23.20 13.47 -43.96
C THR A 3 23.31 13.53 -42.43
N ILE A 4 22.33 12.98 -41.74
CA ILE A 4 22.36 12.83 -40.27
C ILE A 4 22.80 11.40 -39.96
N THR A 5 23.93 11.25 -39.29
CA THR A 5 24.46 9.93 -38.87
C THR A 5 24.32 9.82 -37.36
N PHE A 6 23.60 8.79 -36.89
CA PHE A 6 23.46 8.48 -35.47
C PHE A 6 24.62 7.55 -35.05
N LYS A 7 25.62 8.14 -34.37
CA LYS A 7 26.75 7.35 -33.82
C LYS A 7 26.29 6.52 -32.62
N ASN A 8 26.77 5.29 -32.57
CA ASN A 8 26.43 4.32 -31.49
C ASN A 8 24.95 3.86 -31.48
N GLY A 9 24.27 3.93 -32.65
CA GLY A 9 22.88 3.54 -32.77
C GLY A 9 22.63 2.06 -32.34
N GLU A 10 23.53 1.15 -32.70
CA GLU A 10 23.42 -0.26 -32.35
C GLU A 10 23.52 -0.50 -30.84
N GLU A 11 24.50 0.14 -30.16
CA GLU A 11 24.64 0.04 -28.72
C GLU A 11 23.40 0.62 -27.98
N TYR A 12 22.88 1.73 -28.47
CA TYR A 12 21.68 2.34 -27.92
C TYR A 12 20.44 1.45 -28.11
N MET A 13 20.29 0.82 -29.27
CA MET A 13 19.21 -0.13 -29.56
C MET A 13 19.29 -1.37 -28.65
N LEU A 14 20.49 -1.88 -28.40
CA LEU A 14 20.68 -2.98 -27.43
C LEU A 14 20.24 -2.60 -26.01
N LYS A 15 20.58 -1.39 -25.56
CA LYS A 15 20.15 -0.89 -24.24
C LYS A 15 18.63 -0.71 -24.17
N LEU A 16 17.99 -0.20 -25.22
CA LEU A 16 16.54 -0.10 -25.29
C LEU A 16 15.84 -1.47 -25.25
N THR A 17 16.35 -2.44 -25.98
CA THR A 17 15.82 -3.81 -25.97
C THR A 17 15.97 -4.45 -24.60
N ARG A 18 17.09 -4.21 -23.92
CA ARG A 18 17.30 -4.67 -22.55
C ARG A 18 16.32 -3.99 -21.59
N LEU A 19 16.13 -2.68 -21.71
CA LEU A 19 15.15 -1.95 -20.90
C LEU A 19 13.74 -2.50 -21.11
N GLU A 20 13.33 -2.77 -22.34
CA GLU A 20 12.01 -3.36 -22.63
C GLU A 20 11.81 -4.69 -21.94
N LYS A 21 12.80 -5.60 -21.96
CA LYS A 21 12.73 -6.90 -21.34
C LYS A 21 12.72 -6.86 -19.80
N GLU A 22 13.48 -5.93 -19.22
CA GLU A 22 13.72 -5.84 -17.78
C GLU A 22 12.81 -4.82 -17.08
N ALA A 23 12.05 -4.00 -17.85
CA ALA A 23 11.29 -2.86 -17.32
C ALA A 23 10.31 -3.27 -16.20
N VAL A 24 9.59 -4.36 -16.37
CA VAL A 24 8.57 -4.78 -15.40
C VAL A 24 9.21 -5.17 -14.08
N GLU A 25 10.22 -6.03 -14.10
CA GLU A 25 10.81 -6.58 -12.89
C GLU A 25 11.76 -5.59 -12.21
N LYS A 26 12.61 -4.91 -13.00
CA LYS A 26 13.69 -4.07 -12.48
C LYS A 26 13.32 -2.59 -12.31
N VAL A 27 12.33 -2.10 -13.04
CA VAL A 27 11.90 -0.70 -12.98
C VAL A 27 10.54 -0.57 -12.30
N CYS A 28 9.50 -1.17 -12.87
CA CYS A 28 8.13 -0.99 -12.38
C CYS A 28 7.93 -1.59 -10.99
N GLY A 29 8.39 -2.80 -10.75
CA GLY A 29 8.23 -3.49 -9.46
C GLY A 29 8.81 -2.68 -8.30
N PRO A 30 10.12 -2.36 -8.31
CA PRO A 30 10.73 -1.55 -7.26
C PRO A 30 10.10 -0.15 -7.10
N ALA A 31 9.74 0.51 -8.22
CA ALA A 31 9.10 1.83 -8.15
C ALA A 31 7.74 1.79 -7.47
N ILE A 32 6.87 0.85 -7.86
CA ILE A 32 5.55 0.67 -7.25
C ILE A 32 5.70 0.32 -5.76
N HIS A 33 6.65 -0.53 -5.41
CA HIS A 33 6.90 -0.92 -4.02
C HIS A 33 7.37 0.24 -3.16
N ASP A 34 8.28 1.10 -3.67
CA ASP A 34 8.74 2.29 -2.95
C ASP A 34 7.59 3.28 -2.71
N GLY A 35 6.72 3.50 -3.70
CA GLY A 35 5.51 4.30 -3.52
C GLY A 35 4.53 3.70 -2.51
N ALA A 36 4.32 2.38 -2.56
CA ALA A 36 3.47 1.67 -1.61
C ALA A 36 4.00 1.75 -0.18
N LYS A 37 5.33 1.73 0.01
CA LYS A 37 5.96 1.87 1.32
C LYS A 37 5.65 3.24 1.95
N VAL A 38 5.73 4.32 1.18
CA VAL A 38 5.36 5.67 1.65
C VAL A 38 3.91 5.70 2.14
N VAL A 39 2.99 5.07 1.39
CA VAL A 39 1.57 4.99 1.77
C VAL A 39 1.37 4.10 3.00
N ALA A 40 2.02 2.94 3.07
CA ALA A 40 1.91 2.03 4.22
C ALA A 40 2.41 2.67 5.52
N ASP A 41 3.53 3.41 5.46
CA ASP A 41 4.08 4.12 6.61
C ASP A 41 3.14 5.24 7.08
N ALA A 42 2.50 5.96 6.17
CA ALA A 42 1.49 6.96 6.50
C ALA A 42 0.23 6.32 7.12
N ILE A 43 -0.25 5.21 6.60
CA ILE A 43 -1.38 4.45 7.19
C ILE A 43 -1.02 3.99 8.61
N ARG A 44 0.20 3.52 8.83
CA ARG A 44 0.68 3.12 10.16
C ARG A 44 0.68 4.30 11.13
N ALA A 45 1.15 5.46 10.70
CA ALA A 45 1.16 6.68 11.51
C ALA A 45 -0.27 7.14 11.87
N GLU A 46 -1.18 7.20 10.89
CA GLU A 46 -2.59 7.56 11.14
C GLU A 46 -3.30 6.53 12.04
N LEU A 47 -3.02 5.23 11.86
CA LEU A 47 -3.58 4.19 12.74
C LEU A 47 -3.09 4.33 14.18
N GLN A 48 -1.85 4.78 14.41
CA GLN A 48 -1.35 5.07 15.76
C GLN A 48 -2.14 6.19 16.45
N ASN A 49 -2.69 7.13 15.69
CA ASN A 49 -3.51 8.23 16.20
C ASN A 49 -5.00 7.87 16.40
N VAL A 50 -5.45 6.72 15.89
CA VAL A 50 -6.83 6.25 16.12
C VAL A 50 -7.04 6.00 17.62
N PRO A 51 -8.06 6.60 18.26
CA PRO A 51 -8.35 6.36 19.67
C PRO A 51 -8.74 4.89 19.90
N THR A 52 -8.53 4.40 21.11
CA THR A 52 -8.93 3.06 21.51
C THR A 52 -10.03 3.11 22.55
N ASP A 53 -10.93 2.14 22.53
CA ASP A 53 -12.02 1.98 23.47
C ASP A 53 -12.17 0.49 23.85
N GLU A 54 -12.13 0.20 25.14
CA GLU A 54 -12.25 -1.19 25.63
C GLU A 54 -13.71 -1.64 25.80
N GLY A 55 -14.66 -0.71 25.60
CA GLY A 55 -16.09 -1.00 25.67
C GLY A 55 -16.60 -1.88 24.53
N TRP A 56 -17.87 -2.22 24.64
CA TRP A 56 -18.67 -2.80 23.56
C TRP A 56 -19.66 -1.74 23.12
N GLY A 57 -19.52 -1.30 21.86
CA GLY A 57 -20.42 -0.30 21.31
C GLY A 57 -21.83 -0.83 21.11
N THR A 58 -22.80 0.06 21.28
CA THR A 58 -24.21 -0.14 20.92
C THR A 58 -24.61 0.88 19.88
N GLN A 59 -25.80 0.72 19.30
CA GLN A 59 -26.32 1.68 18.33
C GLN A 59 -26.55 3.06 18.96
N GLU A 60 -26.94 3.11 20.24
CA GLU A 60 -27.16 4.36 20.98
C GLU A 60 -25.86 4.98 21.49
N HIS A 61 -24.87 4.14 21.81
CA HIS A 61 -23.56 4.54 22.34
C HIS A 61 -22.43 3.82 21.59
N PRO A 62 -22.10 4.28 20.37
CA PRO A 62 -21.00 3.68 19.61
C PRO A 62 -19.64 3.96 20.27
N VAL A 63 -18.74 2.98 20.27
CA VAL A 63 -17.36 3.16 20.73
C VAL A 63 -16.60 4.09 19.78
N VAL A 64 -15.61 4.80 20.31
CA VAL A 64 -14.82 5.77 19.53
C VAL A 64 -13.71 5.13 18.69
N GLY A 65 -13.41 3.86 18.93
CA GLY A 65 -12.35 3.14 18.20
C GLY A 65 -12.24 1.66 18.58
N PRO A 66 -11.25 0.97 18.03
CA PRO A 66 -11.00 -0.43 18.33
C PRO A 66 -10.43 -0.64 19.74
N LYS A 67 -10.47 -1.87 20.22
CA LYS A 67 -9.75 -2.26 21.44
C LYS A 67 -8.23 -2.15 21.21
N LYS A 68 -7.47 -1.96 22.29
CA LYS A 68 -5.98 -1.89 22.22
C LYS A 68 -5.39 -3.12 21.55
N THR A 69 -5.91 -4.31 21.84
CA THR A 69 -5.45 -5.57 21.24
C THR A 69 -5.74 -5.64 19.73
N GLN A 70 -6.90 -5.15 19.28
CA GLN A 70 -7.24 -5.04 17.85
C GLN A 70 -6.31 -4.07 17.15
N LYS A 71 -6.09 -2.88 17.73
CA LYS A 71 -5.18 -1.87 17.18
C LYS A 71 -3.75 -2.41 17.08
N ALA A 72 -3.26 -3.10 18.11
CA ALA A 72 -1.94 -3.73 18.10
C ALA A 72 -1.82 -4.79 16.98
N ALA A 73 -2.85 -5.63 16.81
CA ALA A 73 -2.90 -6.61 15.73
C ALA A 73 -2.87 -5.94 14.34
N LEU A 74 -3.61 -4.85 14.14
CA LEU A 74 -3.57 -4.08 12.89
C LEU A 74 -2.19 -3.49 12.61
N LEU A 75 -1.55 -2.89 13.61
CA LEU A 75 -0.20 -2.33 13.47
C LEU A 75 0.83 -3.40 13.12
N GLY A 76 0.69 -4.61 13.67
CA GLY A 76 1.60 -5.73 13.43
C GLY A 76 1.36 -6.46 12.10
N THR A 77 0.18 -6.31 11.49
CA THR A 77 -0.21 -7.06 10.27
C THR A 77 -0.36 -6.18 9.04
N LEU A 78 -0.15 -4.87 9.16
CA LEU A 78 -0.12 -3.99 8.01
C LEU A 78 1.06 -4.35 7.10
N GLY A 79 0.76 -4.75 5.88
CA GLY A 79 1.75 -5.20 4.91
C GLY A 79 1.46 -4.73 3.49
N ILE A 80 2.44 -4.98 2.62
CA ILE A 80 2.37 -4.74 1.17
C ILE A 80 2.52 -6.10 0.50
N THR A 81 1.63 -6.44 -0.44
CA THR A 81 1.74 -7.70 -1.20
C THR A 81 2.91 -7.64 -2.19
N SER A 82 3.35 -8.79 -2.65
CA SER A 82 4.17 -8.87 -3.87
C SER A 82 3.43 -8.25 -5.05
N MET A 83 4.19 -7.83 -6.06
CA MET A 83 3.63 -7.29 -7.30
C MET A 83 2.74 -8.34 -7.97
N GLN A 84 1.56 -7.93 -8.38
CA GLN A 84 0.56 -8.75 -9.05
C GLN A 84 0.18 -8.09 -10.37
N LYS A 85 -0.30 -8.89 -11.31
CA LYS A 85 -0.89 -8.44 -12.56
C LYS A 85 -2.39 -8.68 -12.48
N ASP A 86 -3.20 -7.66 -12.72
CA ASP A 86 -4.65 -7.79 -12.74
C ASP A 86 -5.17 -8.32 -14.10
N ASN A 87 -6.48 -8.48 -14.21
CA ASN A 87 -7.12 -8.99 -15.43
C ASN A 87 -6.96 -8.05 -16.63
N ASP A 88 -6.76 -6.76 -16.39
CA ASP A 88 -6.55 -5.74 -17.42
C ASP A 88 -5.07 -5.63 -17.82
N GLY A 89 -4.22 -6.47 -17.23
CA GLY A 89 -2.79 -6.49 -17.50
C GLY A 89 -1.97 -5.45 -16.75
N MET A 90 -2.57 -4.71 -15.82
CA MET A 90 -1.90 -3.69 -15.01
C MET A 90 -1.16 -4.29 -13.82
N TYR A 91 0.06 -3.83 -13.59
CA TYR A 91 0.85 -4.24 -12.43
C TYR A 91 0.47 -3.41 -11.21
N ASN A 92 0.25 -4.09 -10.09
CA ASN A 92 -0.14 -3.44 -8.84
C ASN A 92 0.42 -4.18 -7.62
N VAL A 93 0.43 -3.48 -6.49
CA VAL A 93 0.61 -4.04 -5.15
C VAL A 93 -0.58 -3.61 -4.29
N LYS A 94 -0.94 -4.43 -3.32
CA LYS A 94 -2.00 -4.12 -2.37
C LYS A 94 -1.40 -3.82 -1.01
N ILE A 95 -1.92 -2.80 -0.34
CA ILE A 95 -1.58 -2.47 1.03
C ILE A 95 -2.79 -2.87 1.87
N GLY A 96 -2.58 -3.63 2.92
CA GLY A 96 -3.69 -4.12 3.73
C GLY A 96 -3.26 -4.78 5.03
N PHE A 97 -4.26 -5.29 5.74
CA PHE A 97 -4.11 -5.94 7.03
C PHE A 97 -4.39 -7.43 6.87
N ASP A 98 -3.44 -8.26 7.24
CA ASP A 98 -3.56 -9.71 7.14
C ASP A 98 -3.92 -10.34 8.50
N GLY A 99 -4.31 -11.62 8.47
CA GLY A 99 -4.51 -12.45 9.64
C GLY A 99 -5.73 -12.07 10.51
N TYR A 100 -5.65 -12.52 11.74
CA TYR A 100 -6.73 -12.43 12.73
C TYR A 100 -6.19 -11.85 14.03
N ASN A 101 -7.05 -11.14 14.78
CA ASN A 101 -6.75 -10.73 16.14
C ASN A 101 -7.18 -11.84 17.15
N ASN A 102 -6.94 -11.60 18.42
CA ASN A 102 -7.21 -12.56 19.49
C ASN A 102 -8.65 -12.55 20.02
N ILE A 103 -9.55 -11.75 19.46
CA ILE A 103 -10.95 -11.67 19.91
C ILE A 103 -11.75 -12.79 19.25
N ARG A 104 -12.08 -13.81 20.02
CA ARG A 104 -12.81 -14.99 19.56
C ARG A 104 -14.30 -14.89 19.91
N SER A 105 -15.14 -15.41 19.02
CA SER A 105 -16.59 -15.53 19.22
C SER A 105 -17.11 -16.76 18.47
N LYS A 106 -18.39 -17.12 18.66
CA LYS A 106 -19.03 -18.18 17.85
C LYS A 106 -18.89 -17.94 16.34
N ARG A 107 -18.98 -16.68 15.91
CA ARG A 107 -18.82 -16.30 14.50
C ARG A 107 -17.36 -16.33 14.05
N TRP A 108 -16.42 -16.07 14.95
CA TRP A 108 -15.00 -15.95 14.69
C TRP A 108 -14.18 -16.81 15.66
N PRO A 109 -14.22 -18.15 15.52
CA PRO A 109 -13.54 -19.05 16.47
C PRO A 109 -12.02 -18.91 16.44
N GLN A 110 -11.45 -18.47 15.31
CA GLN A 110 -10.00 -18.23 15.16
C GLN A 110 -9.59 -16.79 15.49
N GLY A 111 -10.54 -15.92 15.83
CA GLY A 111 -10.34 -14.48 15.99
C GLY A 111 -11.03 -13.67 14.89
N GLN A 112 -11.21 -12.39 15.11
CA GLN A 112 -11.78 -11.51 14.09
C GLN A 112 -10.74 -11.23 13.00
N PRO A 113 -11.13 -11.25 11.70
CA PRO A 113 -10.25 -10.85 10.62
C PRO A 113 -9.80 -9.38 10.78
N ASN A 114 -8.49 -9.12 10.73
CA ASN A 114 -7.94 -7.78 10.86
C ASN A 114 -8.46 -6.84 9.78
N GLN A 115 -8.64 -7.32 8.57
CA GLN A 115 -9.20 -6.58 7.45
C GLN A 115 -10.62 -6.06 7.74
N MET A 116 -11.45 -6.85 8.43
CA MET A 116 -12.80 -6.45 8.83
C MET A 116 -12.76 -5.36 9.90
N VAL A 117 -11.87 -5.47 10.88
CA VAL A 117 -11.68 -4.46 11.92
C VAL A 117 -11.20 -3.14 11.31
N ALA A 118 -10.21 -3.18 10.43
CA ALA A 118 -9.72 -1.98 9.72
C ALA A 118 -10.84 -1.29 8.93
N ARG A 119 -11.68 -2.07 8.21
CA ARG A 119 -12.84 -1.54 7.48
C ARG A 119 -13.88 -0.91 8.42
N ALA A 120 -14.14 -1.53 9.59
CA ALA A 120 -15.05 -0.99 10.59
C ALA A 120 -14.57 0.37 11.14
N ILE A 121 -13.27 0.52 11.35
CA ILE A 121 -12.67 1.81 11.77
C ILE A 121 -12.79 2.84 10.65
N GLU A 122 -12.39 2.49 9.44
CA GLU A 122 -12.37 3.41 8.28
C GLU A 122 -13.76 3.94 7.91
N SER A 123 -14.75 3.07 7.88
CA SER A 123 -16.11 3.39 7.41
C SER A 123 -17.09 3.69 8.53
N GLY A 124 -16.77 3.28 9.75
CA GLY A 124 -17.71 3.25 10.86
C GLY A 124 -18.72 2.11 10.76
N THR A 125 -19.40 1.84 11.84
CA THR A 125 -20.52 0.89 11.94
C THR A 125 -21.59 1.48 12.85
N SER A 126 -22.74 0.81 13.02
CA SER A 126 -23.77 1.25 13.99
C SER A 126 -23.28 1.26 15.45
N TRP A 127 -22.20 0.57 15.76
CA TRP A 127 -21.61 0.50 17.12
C TRP A 127 -20.16 0.99 17.23
N MET A 128 -19.57 1.53 16.14
CA MET A 128 -18.24 2.12 16.16
C MET A 128 -18.22 3.39 15.33
N SER A 129 -17.71 4.48 15.90
CA SER A 129 -17.55 5.76 15.21
C SER A 129 -16.56 5.66 14.04
N LYS A 130 -16.86 6.37 12.98
CA LYS A 130 -16.03 6.41 11.77
C LYS A 130 -14.72 7.16 12.03
N ASN A 131 -13.60 6.59 11.60
CA ASN A 131 -12.31 7.25 11.55
C ASN A 131 -11.60 6.90 10.25
N ARG A 132 -11.55 7.85 9.31
CA ARG A 132 -10.98 7.68 7.97
C ARG A 132 -9.45 7.68 7.96
N PHE A 133 -8.81 6.84 8.75
CA PHE A 133 -7.35 6.83 8.88
C PHE A 133 -6.62 6.44 7.58
N VAL A 134 -7.16 5.50 6.80
CA VAL A 134 -6.60 5.12 5.48
C VAL A 134 -6.79 6.27 4.49
N GLY A 135 -8.00 6.80 4.38
CA GLY A 135 -8.31 7.88 3.46
C GLY A 135 -7.49 9.15 3.73
N LYS A 136 -7.28 9.50 5.00
CA LYS A 136 -6.41 10.61 5.41
C LYS A 136 -4.96 10.35 5.00
N ALA A 137 -4.40 9.20 5.36
CA ALA A 137 -3.03 8.82 5.03
C ALA A 137 -2.77 8.92 3.53
N VAL A 138 -3.61 8.29 2.71
CA VAL A 138 -3.46 8.32 1.25
C VAL A 138 -3.50 9.75 0.70
N SER A 139 -4.45 10.57 1.16
CA SER A 139 -4.58 11.96 0.70
C SER A 139 -3.36 12.81 1.04
N GLN A 140 -2.78 12.62 2.23
CA GLN A 140 -1.62 13.36 2.71
C GLN A 140 -0.35 13.05 1.91
N VAL A 141 -0.12 11.78 1.57
CA VAL A 141 1.16 11.34 0.99
C VAL A 141 1.10 11.01 -0.50
N LYS A 142 -0.03 11.19 -1.17
CA LYS A 142 -0.19 10.87 -2.61
C LYS A 142 0.94 11.44 -3.48
N LYS A 143 1.27 12.73 -3.30
CA LYS A 143 2.35 13.40 -4.06
C LYS A 143 3.72 12.81 -3.72
N GLN A 144 3.97 12.51 -2.45
CA GLN A 144 5.25 11.93 -2.00
C GLN A 144 5.42 10.51 -2.53
N ALA A 145 4.36 9.70 -2.53
CA ALA A 145 4.37 8.36 -3.08
C ALA A 145 4.69 8.38 -4.58
N LEU A 146 4.05 9.26 -5.35
CA LEU A 146 4.34 9.43 -6.78
C LEU A 146 5.79 9.88 -7.02
N ALA A 147 6.30 10.83 -6.23
CA ALA A 147 7.68 11.29 -6.34
C ALA A 147 8.69 10.16 -6.01
N ALA A 148 8.40 9.32 -5.00
CA ALA A 148 9.22 8.16 -4.67
C ALA A 148 9.24 7.14 -5.82
N MET A 149 8.09 6.86 -6.41
CA MET A 149 7.98 5.97 -7.59
C MET A 149 8.80 6.50 -8.77
N GLN A 150 8.64 7.79 -9.10
CA GLN A 150 9.37 8.41 -10.19
C GLN A 150 10.88 8.36 -9.98
N LYS A 151 11.36 8.78 -8.81
CA LYS A 151 12.77 8.75 -8.44
C LYS A 151 13.36 7.35 -8.56
N ARG A 152 12.63 6.33 -8.10
CA ARG A 152 13.09 4.95 -8.21
C ARG A 152 13.14 4.48 -9.64
N ALA A 153 12.10 4.75 -10.43
CA ALA A 153 12.05 4.38 -11.86
C ALA A 153 13.20 5.02 -12.64
N GLU A 154 13.44 6.31 -12.48
CA GLU A 154 14.56 7.03 -13.13
C GLU A 154 15.92 6.42 -12.74
N SER A 155 16.11 6.08 -11.46
CA SER A 155 17.34 5.45 -10.99
C SER A 155 17.58 4.09 -11.65
N GLU A 156 16.54 3.24 -11.75
CA GLU A 156 16.68 1.91 -12.36
C GLU A 156 16.86 1.99 -13.88
N ILE A 157 16.15 2.90 -14.56
CA ILE A 157 16.34 3.17 -15.99
C ILE A 157 17.79 3.60 -16.26
N ASN A 158 18.31 4.53 -15.48
CA ASN A 158 19.68 5.00 -15.62
C ASN A 158 20.73 3.89 -15.41
N LYS A 159 20.47 2.91 -14.55
CA LYS A 159 21.35 1.73 -14.34
C LYS A 159 21.36 0.82 -15.58
N ILE A 160 20.22 0.64 -16.21
CA ILE A 160 20.09 -0.23 -17.41
C ILE A 160 20.70 0.46 -18.63
N MET A 161 20.58 1.79 -18.72
CA MET A 161 21.05 2.59 -19.86
C MET A 161 22.54 2.97 -19.79
N LYS A 162 23.21 2.77 -18.65
CA LYS A 162 24.67 2.89 -18.52
C LYS A 162 25.38 1.70 -19.14
#